data_772f5c8b07f8e1e63ae2e781fc6b0688
#
_entry.id   772f5c8b07f8e1e63ae2e781fc6b0688
#
_cell.length_a   1.000
_cell.length_b   1.000
_cell.length_c   1.000
_cell.angle_alpha   90.00
_cell.angle_beta   90.00
_cell.angle_gamma   90.00
#
_symmetry.space_group_name_H-M   'P 1'
#
loop_
_entity.id
_entity.type
_entity.pdbx_description
1 polymer ?
#
loop_
_entity_poly.entity_id
_entity_poly.type
_entity_poly.pdbx_seq_one_letter_code
_entity_poly.pdbx_strand_id
1 'polypeptide(L)'
;MRSIFIGLTMLLFFGVSISSCRKKGCTDPMSLSFDSDAKKDDGSCTYPPSIKKALFFKSTGTWCSYCGDWGSWYADSIKSAFPDAELVEIHVMDDFASVEGDELLSLLQDMNFGDEATPHFYVGDTSVPNSYGALELAVDNELYKSSQVAMALNFSIEGNIMNVSVQSE
;
A
#
# COMPACT_ATOMS: atom_id res chain seq x y z
N MET A 1 32.11 -80.63 32.40
CA MET A 1 32.34 -79.30 32.92
C MET A 1 32.45 -78.35 31.75
N ARG A 2 31.35 -77.69 31.38
CA ARG A 2 31.26 -76.80 30.24
C ARG A 2 30.74 -75.46 30.73
N SER A 3 31.62 -74.45 30.76
CA SER A 3 31.28 -73.04 31.07
C SER A 3 30.62 -72.39 29.86
N ILE A 4 29.41 -71.94 30.07
CA ILE A 4 28.65 -71.14 29.06
C ILE A 4 28.91 -69.68 29.37
N PHE A 5 29.65 -69.02 28.46
CA PHE A 5 29.79 -67.57 28.46
C PHE A 5 28.55 -66.94 27.79
N ILE A 6 27.74 -66.27 28.60
CA ILE A 6 26.64 -65.47 28.10
C ILE A 6 27.21 -64.07 27.82
N GLY A 7 27.46 -63.77 26.55
CA GLY A 7 27.84 -62.45 26.10
C GLY A 7 26.63 -61.49 26.09
N LEU A 8 26.62 -60.57 27.03
CA LEU A 8 25.64 -59.49 27.12
C LEU A 8 25.97 -58.40 26.09
N THR A 9 25.34 -58.48 24.93
CA THR A 9 25.45 -57.46 23.91
C THR A 9 24.56 -56.25 24.29
N MET A 10 25.19 -55.22 24.86
CA MET A 10 24.57 -53.96 25.20
C MET A 10 24.39 -53.17 23.92
N LEU A 11 23.21 -53.20 23.32
CA LEU A 11 22.81 -52.32 22.20
C LEU A 11 22.68 -50.91 22.72
N LEU A 12 23.70 -50.09 22.48
CA LEU A 12 23.62 -48.64 22.63
C LEU A 12 22.74 -48.08 21.54
N PHE A 13 21.48 -47.86 21.86
CA PHE A 13 20.58 -47.00 21.05
C PHE A 13 21.07 -45.54 21.16
N PHE A 14 21.88 -45.12 20.22
CA PHE A 14 22.14 -43.73 20.00
C PHE A 14 20.85 -43.11 19.42
N GLY A 15 20.03 -42.57 20.34
CA GLY A 15 18.88 -41.75 19.93
C GLY A 15 19.40 -40.51 19.24
N VAL A 16 19.42 -40.52 17.92
CA VAL A 16 19.59 -39.31 17.11
C VAL A 16 18.36 -38.46 17.34
N SER A 17 18.43 -37.52 18.27
CA SER A 17 17.45 -36.46 18.41
C SER A 17 17.56 -35.59 17.18
N ILE A 18 16.75 -35.87 16.14
CA ILE A 18 16.56 -34.99 15.01
C ILE A 18 15.84 -33.76 15.58
N SER A 19 16.61 -32.80 16.03
CA SER A 19 16.08 -31.48 16.37
C SER A 19 15.60 -30.89 15.05
N SER A 20 14.31 -31.06 14.77
CA SER A 20 13.65 -30.43 13.64
C SER A 20 13.76 -28.91 13.87
N CYS A 21 14.76 -28.31 13.26
CA CYS A 21 14.94 -26.86 13.25
C CYS A 21 13.81 -26.27 12.42
N ARG A 22 12.66 -26.05 13.05
CA ARG A 22 11.55 -25.38 12.39
C ARG A 22 11.96 -23.93 12.14
N LYS A 23 11.94 -23.51 10.88
CA LYS A 23 12.18 -22.11 10.50
C LYS A 23 11.21 -21.24 11.28
N LYS A 24 11.74 -20.25 11.99
CA LYS A 24 10.96 -19.25 12.72
C LYS A 24 10.80 -18.02 11.84
N GLY A 25 9.66 -17.34 11.96
CA GLY A 25 9.30 -16.14 11.22
C GLY A 25 7.83 -15.86 11.41
N CYS A 26 7.35 -14.79 10.81
CA CYS A 26 5.92 -14.48 10.81
C CYS A 26 5.13 -15.52 10.01
N THR A 27 4.14 -16.14 10.63
CA THR A 27 3.27 -17.16 10.00
C THR A 27 1.90 -16.62 9.59
N ASP A 28 1.63 -15.35 9.84
CA ASP A 28 0.36 -14.71 9.49
C ASP A 28 0.42 -14.18 8.05
N PRO A 29 -0.41 -14.73 7.11
CA PRO A 29 -0.45 -14.27 5.72
C PRO A 29 -0.84 -12.80 5.54
N MET A 30 -1.50 -12.21 6.54
CA MET A 30 -1.91 -10.80 6.52
C MET A 30 -0.79 -9.85 6.94
N SER A 31 0.33 -10.37 7.42
CA SER A 31 1.47 -9.56 7.86
C SER A 31 2.37 -9.14 6.70
N LEU A 32 2.88 -7.90 6.77
CA LEU A 32 3.91 -7.37 5.84
C LEU A 32 5.20 -8.20 5.84
N SER A 33 5.49 -8.87 6.95
CA SER A 33 6.68 -9.71 7.15
C SER A 33 6.35 -11.20 7.06
N PHE A 34 5.24 -11.59 6.41
CA PHE A 34 4.87 -12.99 6.22
C PHE A 34 6.00 -13.78 5.56
N ASP A 35 6.33 -14.92 6.16
CA ASP A 35 7.31 -15.88 5.64
C ASP A 35 6.62 -17.23 5.42
N SER A 36 6.34 -17.56 4.17
CA SER A 36 5.66 -18.81 3.80
C SER A 36 6.41 -20.09 4.21
N ASP A 37 7.71 -19.99 4.45
CA ASP A 37 8.55 -21.10 4.90
C ASP A 37 8.57 -21.24 6.42
N ALA A 38 8.13 -20.22 7.17
CA ALA A 38 8.07 -20.27 8.62
C ALA A 38 7.06 -21.34 9.06
N LYS A 39 7.51 -22.14 10.05
CA LYS A 39 6.67 -23.20 10.66
C LYS A 39 6.37 -22.90 12.13
N LYS A 40 6.92 -21.81 12.63
CA LYS A 40 6.67 -21.35 14.00
C LYS A 40 6.76 -19.83 14.01
N ASP A 41 5.72 -19.19 14.49
CA ASP A 41 5.70 -17.77 14.73
C ASP A 41 6.74 -17.40 15.80
N ASP A 42 7.48 -16.33 15.54
CA ASP A 42 8.50 -15.78 16.44
C ASP A 42 8.16 -14.35 16.91
N GLY A 43 6.95 -13.86 16.60
CA GLY A 43 6.49 -12.53 16.93
C GLY A 43 7.03 -11.43 16.01
N SER A 44 7.62 -11.79 14.87
CA SER A 44 8.15 -10.82 13.89
C SER A 44 7.09 -10.28 12.95
N CYS A 45 5.81 -10.62 13.13
CA CYS A 45 4.72 -10.10 12.32
C CYS A 45 4.61 -8.57 12.46
N THR A 46 4.59 -7.90 11.31
CA THR A 46 4.38 -6.45 11.21
C THR A 46 3.16 -6.18 10.36
N TYR A 47 2.37 -5.18 10.76
CA TYR A 47 1.13 -4.82 10.07
C TYR A 47 1.19 -3.37 9.59
N PRO A 48 0.37 -2.99 8.59
CA PRO A 48 0.24 -1.61 8.19
C PRO A 48 -0.11 -0.73 9.40
N PRO A 49 0.46 0.47 9.51
CA PRO A 49 0.03 1.40 10.53
C PRO A 49 -1.44 1.79 10.29
N SER A 50 -2.25 1.79 11.35
CA SER A 50 -3.63 2.25 11.29
C SER A 50 -3.70 3.78 11.25
N ILE A 51 -3.17 4.36 10.16
CA ILE A 51 -3.16 5.81 9.93
C ILE A 51 -4.11 6.09 8.77
N LYS A 52 -5.09 6.97 9.01
CA LYS A 52 -5.96 7.46 7.93
C LYS A 52 -5.16 8.39 7.04
N LYS A 53 -5.18 8.10 5.74
CA LYS A 53 -4.68 8.96 4.68
C LYS A 53 -5.84 9.49 3.86
N ALA A 54 -5.78 10.74 3.47
CA ALA A 54 -6.71 11.31 2.50
C ALA A 54 -6.06 11.27 1.12
N LEU A 55 -6.69 10.60 0.17
CA LEU A 55 -6.29 10.69 -1.24
C LEU A 55 -7.01 11.87 -1.88
N PHE A 56 -6.27 12.71 -2.57
CA PHE A 56 -6.84 13.73 -3.43
C PHE A 56 -6.20 13.67 -4.81
N PHE A 57 -7.01 13.89 -5.82
CA PHE A 57 -6.62 13.77 -7.22
C PHE A 57 -6.66 15.14 -7.86
N LYS A 58 -5.76 15.39 -8.80
CA LYS A 58 -5.73 16.59 -9.62
C LYS A 58 -5.62 16.18 -11.09
N SER A 59 -6.62 16.50 -11.93
CA SER A 59 -6.41 16.44 -13.36
C SER A 59 -5.44 17.54 -13.78
N THR A 60 -4.47 17.20 -14.63
CA THR A 60 -3.38 18.11 -15.04
C THR A 60 -2.95 17.84 -16.47
N GLY A 61 -2.15 18.73 -17.04
CA GLY A 61 -1.53 18.54 -18.34
C GLY A 61 -0.45 19.55 -18.59
N THR A 62 0.60 19.18 -19.33
CA THR A 62 1.73 20.05 -19.65
C THR A 62 1.34 21.26 -20.50
N TRP A 63 0.22 21.18 -21.22
CA TRP A 63 -0.39 22.25 -22.01
C TRP A 63 -1.24 23.23 -21.19
N CYS A 64 -1.54 22.89 -19.94
CA CYS A 64 -2.49 23.59 -19.09
C CYS A 64 -1.78 24.64 -18.23
N SER A 65 -1.89 25.91 -18.57
CA SER A 65 -1.25 27.00 -17.83
C SER A 65 -1.76 27.14 -16.40
N TYR A 66 -3.06 26.95 -16.17
CA TYR A 66 -3.68 27.01 -14.84
C TYR A 66 -3.23 25.86 -13.93
N CYS A 67 -2.84 24.72 -14.50
CA CYS A 67 -2.34 23.58 -13.76
C CYS A 67 -0.99 23.90 -13.10
N GLY A 68 -0.13 24.64 -13.78
CA GLY A 68 1.15 25.11 -13.25
C GLY A 68 1.05 26.36 -12.37
N ASP A 69 -0.07 27.08 -12.45
CA ASP A 69 -0.33 28.28 -11.65
C ASP A 69 -1.09 27.90 -10.36
N TRP A 70 -2.37 28.22 -10.27
CA TRP A 70 -3.15 28.00 -9.06
C TRP A 70 -3.35 26.51 -8.73
N GLY A 71 -3.41 25.62 -9.75
CA GLY A 71 -3.55 24.18 -9.53
C GLY A 71 -2.39 23.57 -8.75
N SER A 72 -1.14 23.94 -9.09
CA SER A 72 0.04 23.52 -8.33
C SER A 72 0.11 24.15 -6.96
N TRP A 73 -0.21 25.46 -6.87
CA TRP A 73 -0.20 26.14 -5.59
C TRP A 73 -1.21 25.53 -4.59
N TYR A 74 -2.43 25.15 -5.06
CA TYR A 74 -3.41 24.48 -4.20
C TYR A 74 -2.89 23.14 -3.71
N ALA A 75 -2.38 22.31 -4.63
CA ALA A 75 -1.86 20.99 -4.31
C ALA A 75 -0.71 21.04 -3.29
N ASP A 76 0.26 21.92 -3.51
CA ASP A 76 1.42 22.07 -2.63
C ASP A 76 1.02 22.63 -1.25
N SER A 77 0.05 23.55 -1.23
CA SER A 77 -0.47 24.09 0.03
C SER A 77 -1.19 23.03 0.85
N ILE A 78 -2.00 22.17 0.22
CA ILE A 78 -2.67 21.06 0.89
C ILE A 78 -1.64 20.06 1.43
N LYS A 79 -0.65 19.64 0.65
CA LYS A 79 0.40 18.72 1.11
C LYS A 79 1.19 19.28 2.28
N SER A 80 1.40 20.60 2.29
CA SER A 80 2.08 21.28 3.41
C SER A 80 1.22 21.36 4.67
N ALA A 81 -0.08 21.60 4.52
CA ALA A 81 -1.02 21.72 5.64
C ALA A 81 -1.42 20.36 6.24
N PHE A 82 -1.51 19.34 5.39
CA PHE A 82 -1.98 18.00 5.76
C PHE A 82 -0.94 16.93 5.35
N PRO A 83 0.01 16.59 6.23
CA PRO A 83 1.04 15.58 5.93
C PRO A 83 0.50 14.18 5.61
N ASP A 84 -0.74 13.89 6.05
CA ASP A 84 -1.43 12.64 5.76
C ASP A 84 -2.34 12.72 4.51
N ALA A 85 -2.27 13.81 3.73
CA ALA A 85 -2.88 13.91 2.43
C ALA A 85 -1.90 13.51 1.31
N GLU A 86 -2.34 12.59 0.46
CA GLU A 86 -1.55 12.09 -0.67
C GLU A 86 -2.16 12.56 -1.99
N LEU A 87 -1.32 13.18 -2.82
CA LEU A 87 -1.71 13.67 -4.15
C LEU A 87 -1.46 12.62 -5.22
N VAL A 88 -2.45 12.41 -6.07
CA VAL A 88 -2.32 11.71 -7.34
C VAL A 88 -2.60 12.69 -8.48
N GLU A 89 -1.61 12.98 -9.29
CA GLU A 89 -1.80 13.79 -10.50
C GLU A 89 -2.16 12.88 -11.68
N ILE A 90 -3.28 13.21 -12.34
CA ILE A 90 -3.77 12.49 -13.51
C ILE A 90 -3.51 13.38 -14.73
N HIS A 91 -2.49 13.03 -15.48
CA HIS A 91 -2.13 13.69 -16.72
C HIS A 91 -3.12 13.38 -17.83
N VAL A 92 -3.55 14.38 -18.58
CA VAL A 92 -4.49 14.25 -19.68
C VAL A 92 -3.93 14.87 -20.97
N MET A 93 -4.02 14.15 -22.06
CA MET A 93 -3.63 14.62 -23.41
C MET A 93 -2.21 15.16 -23.51
N ASP A 94 -1.27 14.51 -22.82
CA ASP A 94 0.17 14.82 -22.89
C ASP A 94 1.03 13.54 -22.81
N ASP A 95 2.36 13.69 -22.84
CA ASP A 95 3.30 12.58 -22.87
C ASP A 95 3.36 11.79 -21.53
N PHE A 96 2.74 12.28 -20.48
CA PHE A 96 2.65 11.64 -19.17
C PHE A 96 1.29 10.98 -18.91
N ALA A 97 0.35 11.14 -19.84
CA ALA A 97 -0.96 10.48 -19.75
C ALA A 97 -0.81 8.96 -19.85
N SER A 98 -1.61 8.23 -19.10
CA SER A 98 -1.65 6.77 -19.14
C SER A 98 -3.08 6.27 -19.26
N VAL A 99 -3.25 5.05 -19.76
CA VAL A 99 -4.56 4.41 -19.89
C VAL A 99 -5.24 4.30 -18.51
N GLU A 100 -4.50 3.92 -17.50
CA GLU A 100 -5.00 3.79 -16.12
C GLU A 100 -5.42 5.15 -15.54
N GLY A 101 -4.66 6.21 -15.85
CA GLY A 101 -5.00 7.58 -15.47
C GLY A 101 -6.29 8.04 -16.14
N ASP A 102 -6.45 7.80 -17.42
CA ASP A 102 -7.66 8.15 -18.18
C ASP A 102 -8.89 7.36 -17.66
N GLU A 103 -8.73 6.06 -17.36
CA GLU A 103 -9.80 5.24 -16.77
C GLU A 103 -10.19 5.75 -15.39
N LEU A 104 -9.21 6.08 -14.53
CA LEU A 104 -9.47 6.64 -13.20
C LEU A 104 -10.18 7.99 -13.28
N LEU A 105 -9.74 8.88 -14.16
CA LEU A 105 -10.39 10.19 -14.33
C LEU A 105 -11.82 10.02 -14.85
N SER A 106 -12.02 9.15 -15.82
CA SER A 106 -13.37 8.84 -16.34
C SER A 106 -14.29 8.33 -15.23
N LEU A 107 -13.80 7.44 -14.38
CA LEU A 107 -14.55 6.94 -13.24
C LEU A 107 -14.94 8.07 -12.26
N LEU A 108 -14.00 8.96 -11.92
CA LEU A 108 -14.25 10.10 -11.04
C LEU A 108 -15.28 11.06 -11.64
N GLN A 109 -15.20 11.32 -12.95
CA GLN A 109 -16.16 12.16 -13.67
C GLN A 109 -17.56 11.54 -13.71
N ASP A 110 -17.67 10.25 -14.01
CA ASP A 110 -18.94 9.51 -14.04
C ASP A 110 -19.62 9.52 -12.66
N MET A 111 -18.87 9.36 -11.59
CA MET A 111 -19.39 9.40 -10.23
C MET A 111 -19.88 10.79 -9.82
N ASN A 112 -19.39 11.86 -10.45
CA ASN A 112 -19.69 13.25 -10.12
C ASN A 112 -20.56 13.97 -11.17
N PHE A 113 -21.13 13.24 -12.13
CA PHE A 113 -22.09 13.75 -13.13
C PHE A 113 -21.54 14.78 -14.13
N GLY A 114 -20.27 14.70 -14.48
CA GLY A 114 -19.80 15.58 -15.55
C GLY A 114 -18.31 15.61 -15.79
N ASP A 115 -17.96 16.13 -16.95
CA ASP A 115 -16.61 16.46 -17.35
C ASP A 115 -16.23 17.80 -16.72
N GLU A 116 -15.20 17.79 -15.91
CA GLU A 116 -14.67 18.99 -15.29
C GLU A 116 -13.49 19.54 -16.11
N ALA A 117 -13.37 20.86 -16.13
CA ALA A 117 -12.23 21.49 -16.78
C ALA A 117 -10.94 21.23 -16.02
N THR A 118 -9.83 21.00 -16.73
CA THR A 118 -8.49 20.84 -16.15
C THR A 118 -7.85 22.20 -15.83
N PRO A 119 -7.28 22.44 -14.62
CA PRO A 119 -7.19 21.48 -13.51
C PRO A 119 -8.50 21.35 -12.74
N HIS A 120 -8.78 20.15 -12.26
CA HIS A 120 -9.88 19.89 -11.35
C HIS A 120 -9.41 18.98 -10.21
N PHE A 121 -10.03 19.12 -9.02
CA PHE A 121 -9.70 18.35 -7.85
C PHE A 121 -10.83 17.41 -7.43
N TYR A 122 -10.44 16.24 -6.97
CA TYR A 122 -11.31 15.28 -6.30
C TYR A 122 -10.68 14.89 -4.98
N VAL A 123 -11.48 14.70 -3.93
CA VAL A 123 -11.04 14.17 -2.64
C VAL A 123 -11.79 12.88 -2.36
N GLY A 124 -11.06 11.77 -2.23
CA GLY A 124 -11.67 10.47 -2.35
C GLY A 124 -12.36 10.31 -3.71
N ASP A 125 -13.64 10.09 -3.70
CA ASP A 125 -14.48 9.95 -4.89
C ASP A 125 -15.31 11.19 -5.25
N THR A 126 -15.12 12.31 -4.53
CA THR A 126 -15.99 13.48 -4.61
C THR A 126 -15.29 14.64 -5.32
N SER A 127 -15.96 15.20 -6.34
CA SER A 127 -15.54 16.43 -7.01
C SER A 127 -15.56 17.62 -6.07
N VAL A 128 -14.53 18.46 -6.14
CA VAL A 128 -14.37 19.62 -5.27
C VAL A 128 -14.37 20.90 -6.11
N PRO A 129 -15.14 21.93 -5.73
CA PRO A 129 -15.09 23.22 -6.40
C PRO A 129 -13.67 23.79 -6.46
N ASN A 130 -13.31 24.43 -7.59
CA ASN A 130 -11.97 25.00 -7.81
C ASN A 130 -11.72 26.23 -6.93
N SER A 131 -11.62 26.00 -5.62
CA SER A 131 -11.18 26.99 -4.64
C SER A 131 -10.35 26.32 -3.54
N TYR A 132 -9.33 27.01 -3.08
CA TYR A 132 -8.44 26.47 -2.04
C TYR A 132 -9.21 26.07 -0.77
N GLY A 133 -10.09 26.93 -0.28
CA GLY A 133 -10.86 26.65 0.94
C GLY A 133 -11.82 25.46 0.81
N ALA A 134 -12.36 25.20 -0.40
CA ALA A 134 -13.19 24.01 -0.62
C ALA A 134 -12.34 22.75 -0.60
N LEU A 135 -11.15 22.78 -1.22
CA LEU A 135 -10.22 21.66 -1.23
C LEU A 135 -9.69 21.37 0.17
N GLU A 136 -9.29 22.41 0.90
CA GLU A 136 -8.83 22.31 2.30
C GLU A 136 -9.89 21.64 3.19
N LEU A 137 -11.13 22.11 3.12
CA LEU A 137 -12.25 21.56 3.89
C LEU A 137 -12.55 20.09 3.48
N ALA A 138 -12.49 19.78 2.21
CA ALA A 138 -12.74 18.42 1.72
C ALA A 138 -11.67 17.44 2.23
N VAL A 139 -10.40 17.82 2.18
CA VAL A 139 -9.28 17.00 2.68
C VAL A 139 -9.37 16.83 4.20
N ASP A 140 -9.64 17.89 4.93
CA ASP A 140 -9.82 17.85 6.38
C ASP A 140 -10.96 16.88 6.75
N ASN A 141 -12.11 17.01 6.11
CA ASN A 141 -13.25 16.11 6.33
C ASN A 141 -12.92 14.66 5.97
N GLU A 142 -12.15 14.42 4.91
CA GLU A 142 -11.76 13.06 4.51
C GLU A 142 -10.86 12.41 5.56
N LEU A 143 -9.94 13.15 6.15
CA LEU A 143 -9.07 12.67 7.23
C LEU A 143 -9.83 12.28 8.50
N TYR A 144 -10.97 12.93 8.78
CA TYR A 144 -11.84 12.59 9.92
C TYR A 144 -12.75 11.38 9.70
N LYS A 145 -12.91 10.92 8.46
CA LYS A 145 -13.68 9.69 8.20
C LYS A 145 -12.96 8.48 8.81
N SER A 146 -13.72 7.58 9.42
CA SER A 146 -13.14 6.31 9.90
C SER A 146 -12.66 5.47 8.72
N SER A 147 -11.43 4.98 8.78
CA SER A 147 -10.96 3.95 7.86
C SER A 147 -11.42 2.59 8.35
N GLN A 148 -12.04 1.81 7.45
CA GLN A 148 -12.45 0.43 7.73
C GLN A 148 -11.46 -0.59 7.14
N VAL A 149 -10.48 -0.11 6.39
CA VAL A 149 -9.48 -0.94 5.72
C VAL A 149 -8.10 -0.33 5.95
N ALA A 150 -7.19 -1.12 6.48
CA ALA A 150 -5.77 -0.79 6.47
C ALA A 150 -5.13 -1.40 5.21
N MET A 151 -4.34 -0.61 4.50
CA MET A 151 -3.62 -1.07 3.31
C MET A 151 -2.13 -0.77 3.43
N ALA A 152 -1.32 -1.71 2.99
CA ALA A 152 0.11 -1.49 2.80
C ALA A 152 0.50 -1.86 1.37
N LEU A 153 1.36 -1.04 0.82
CA LEU A 153 1.94 -1.22 -0.50
C LEU A 153 3.42 -1.55 -0.34
N ASN A 154 3.84 -2.68 -0.90
CA ASN A 154 5.24 -3.01 -1.05
C ASN A 154 5.60 -3.05 -2.53
N PHE A 155 6.77 -2.53 -2.88
CA PHE A 155 7.25 -2.63 -4.25
C PHE A 155 8.74 -3.01 -4.29
N SER A 156 9.11 -3.71 -5.35
CA SER A 156 10.51 -3.97 -5.70
C SER A 156 10.73 -3.68 -7.18
N ILE A 157 11.92 -3.21 -7.51
CA ILE A 157 12.30 -2.94 -8.90
C ILE A 157 13.43 -3.90 -9.29
N GLU A 158 13.18 -4.70 -10.33
CA GLU A 158 14.16 -5.62 -10.91
C GLU A 158 14.37 -5.27 -12.40
N GLY A 159 15.48 -4.61 -12.68
CA GLY A 159 15.72 -4.06 -14.03
C GLY A 159 14.70 -2.98 -14.37
N ASN A 160 13.86 -3.23 -15.39
CA ASN A 160 12.78 -2.33 -15.81
C ASN A 160 11.38 -2.80 -15.36
N ILE A 161 11.33 -3.80 -14.48
CA ILE A 161 10.08 -4.36 -13.98
C ILE A 161 9.87 -3.89 -12.54
N MET A 162 8.72 -3.27 -12.29
CA MET A 162 8.24 -2.97 -10.94
C MET A 162 7.26 -4.04 -10.52
N ASN A 163 7.59 -4.75 -9.44
CA ASN A 163 6.68 -5.68 -8.78
C ASN A 163 6.01 -4.96 -7.62
N VAL A 164 4.68 -4.92 -7.64
CA VAL A 164 3.89 -4.27 -6.61
C VAL A 164 3.03 -5.32 -5.91
N SER A 165 3.06 -5.33 -4.59
CA SER A 165 2.14 -6.12 -3.78
C SER A 165 1.34 -5.22 -2.86
N VAL A 166 0.04 -5.45 -2.80
CA VAL A 166 -0.90 -4.74 -1.93
C VAL A 166 -1.41 -5.73 -0.90
N GLN A 167 -1.35 -5.34 0.36
CA GLN A 167 -1.96 -6.08 1.46
C GLN A 167 -3.05 -5.19 2.08
N SER A 168 -4.21 -5.78 2.38
CA SER A 168 -5.34 -5.10 3.02
C SER A 168 -5.82 -5.90 4.21
N GLU A 169 -6.21 -5.22 5.27
CA GLU A 169 -6.74 -5.79 6.50
C GLU A 169 -8.12 -5.20 6.82
#